data_f497d49ea78dac70576bea40a3a7a05f
#
_entry.id   f497d49ea78dac70576bea40a3a7a05f
#
_cell.length_a   1.000
_cell.length_b   1.000
_cell.length_c   1.000
_cell.angle_alpha   90.00
_cell.angle_beta   90.00
_cell.angle_gamma   90.00
#
_symmetry.space_group_name_H-M   'P 1'
#
loop_
_entity.id
_entity.type
_entity.pdbx_description
1 polymer ?
#
loop_
_entity_poly.entity_id
_entity_poly.type
_entity_poly.pdbx_seq_one_letter_code
_entity_poly.pdbx_strand_id
1 'polypeptide(L)'
;MIHGVSFRGGLRFAQRLALASLCASASALADGSGGGSLMSGPAFANEVEGSLVRAIVGLRQHGLKQAMGEIDRALLRNPNFRLGHLVKGDMLMARAGKPVAFASLAAAPGSVAPLQDEARVRLQRYLDAPRIDDLPAPVLQLAPRQPHVIVIDTSKSRLYVYANDGGRPRYVTDFYTSLGKNGVEKQREGDQKTPIGVYKVIASREKLPDFYGPGAFPLDYPNEWDRLHKRNGNGIWLHGTPSETYSRPPFATDGCIVLTNEDFRKLGKYIDVNRTPVVIGQSIEWRDGNAWQAERDAFLASFGRWRADWESRDMNRYLAHYSPQFRSESRDLASWKAQKRKVNDAKQWIKVGVKDLSVFSYPGSAHTVMVTFEQDYRSNNLSNRVVKRQFWAREGREWRIVHEAVVS
;
A
#
# COMPACT_ATOMS: atom_id res chain seq x y z
N MET A 1 41.23 30.29 16.11
CA MET A 1 40.12 30.67 16.99
C MET A 1 38.91 30.92 16.12
N ILE A 2 37.95 30.03 16.06
CA ILE A 2 36.52 30.24 15.84
C ILE A 2 35.83 28.91 16.15
N HIS A 3 34.87 28.97 17.05
CA HIS A 3 34.19 27.86 17.70
C HIS A 3 33.17 27.16 16.76
N GLY A 4 33.21 25.85 16.72
CA GLY A 4 32.17 25.02 16.19
C GLY A 4 31.11 24.74 17.26
N VAL A 5 29.85 25.17 16.99
CA VAL A 5 28.70 24.87 17.84
C VAL A 5 28.04 23.59 17.34
N SER A 6 28.03 22.58 18.21
CA SER A 6 27.38 21.28 17.98
C SER A 6 25.88 21.37 18.18
N PHE A 7 25.11 21.17 17.13
CA PHE A 7 23.63 21.01 17.16
C PHE A 7 23.27 19.50 17.26
N ARG A 8 23.31 18.94 18.46
CA ARG A 8 22.83 17.56 18.74
C ARG A 8 21.88 17.46 19.93
N GLY A 9 20.93 18.36 20.07
CA GLY A 9 20.02 18.39 21.23
C GLY A 9 18.52 18.38 20.93
N GLY A 10 18.11 18.68 19.71
CA GLY A 10 16.71 19.02 19.42
C GLY A 10 15.75 17.83 19.12
N LEU A 11 16.24 16.69 18.70
CA LEU A 11 15.39 15.61 18.19
C LEU A 11 14.77 14.68 19.26
N ARG A 12 15.37 14.65 20.46
CA ARG A 12 14.90 13.74 21.54
C ARG A 12 13.79 14.32 22.41
N PHE A 13 13.56 15.63 22.36
CA PHE A 13 12.52 16.28 23.16
C PHE A 13 11.15 16.28 22.45
N ALA A 14 11.12 16.33 21.13
CA ALA A 14 9.88 16.28 20.33
C ALA A 14 9.19 14.90 20.38
N GLN A 15 9.94 13.81 20.52
CA GLN A 15 9.37 12.46 20.60
C GLN A 15 8.67 12.15 21.94
N ARG A 16 9.08 12.81 23.05
CA ARG A 16 8.43 12.64 24.37
C ARG A 16 7.10 13.38 24.51
N LEU A 17 6.90 14.46 23.76
CA LEU A 17 5.64 15.22 23.72
C LEU A 17 4.56 14.53 22.86
N ALA A 18 4.93 13.74 21.86
CA ALA A 18 3.97 13.13 20.94
C ALA A 18 3.06 12.06 21.60
N LEU A 19 3.57 11.26 22.54
CA LEU A 19 2.73 10.25 23.23
C LEU A 19 1.83 10.87 24.31
N ALA A 20 2.30 11.87 25.02
CA ALA A 20 1.47 12.63 25.95
C ALA A 20 0.41 13.45 25.20
N SER A 21 0.72 13.96 24.00
CA SER A 21 -0.20 14.70 23.12
C SER A 21 -1.24 13.81 22.45
N LEU A 22 -0.90 12.56 22.09
CA LEU A 22 -1.86 11.57 21.57
C LEU A 22 -2.91 11.18 22.61
N CYS A 23 -2.52 11.11 23.88
CA CYS A 23 -3.46 10.94 24.97
C CYS A 23 -4.30 12.22 25.26
N ALA A 24 -3.77 13.43 25.02
CA ALA A 24 -4.49 14.69 25.21
C ALA A 24 -5.48 15.00 24.06
N SER A 25 -5.15 14.64 22.82
CA SER A 25 -6.05 14.82 21.67
C SER A 25 -7.27 13.90 21.69
N ALA A 26 -7.17 12.72 22.30
CA ALA A 26 -8.33 11.87 22.56
C ALA A 26 -9.29 12.48 23.60
N SER A 27 -8.80 13.38 24.47
CA SER A 27 -9.63 14.10 25.45
C SER A 27 -10.39 15.28 24.86
N ALA A 28 -9.84 15.97 23.84
CA ALA A 28 -10.48 17.11 23.21
C ALA A 28 -11.64 16.74 22.27
N LEU A 29 -11.70 15.47 21.81
CA LEU A 29 -12.81 14.94 21.01
C LEU A 29 -13.96 14.38 21.85
N ALA A 30 -13.79 14.25 23.17
CA ALA A 30 -14.82 13.72 24.07
C ALA A 30 -15.76 14.78 24.64
N ASP A 31 -15.46 16.09 24.51
CA ASP A 31 -16.30 17.17 25.03
C ASP A 31 -17.36 17.70 24.05
N GLY A 32 -17.48 17.12 22.88
CA GLY A 32 -18.59 17.34 21.95
C GLY A 32 -19.82 16.54 22.38
N SER A 33 -20.81 17.19 22.97
CA SER A 33 -22.10 16.67 23.40
C SER A 33 -22.83 15.86 22.32
N GLY A 34 -22.62 14.57 22.33
CA GLY A 34 -23.36 13.59 21.56
C GLY A 34 -23.03 12.20 22.09
N GLY A 35 -23.93 11.61 22.91
CA GLY A 35 -23.80 10.27 23.50
C GLY A 35 -23.80 9.15 22.47
N GLY A 36 -22.87 9.17 21.51
CA GLY A 36 -22.58 8.10 20.58
C GLY A 36 -21.62 7.10 21.22
N SER A 37 -22.03 5.85 21.34
CA SER A 37 -21.20 4.73 21.78
C SER A 37 -19.86 4.73 21.03
N LEU A 38 -18.76 4.92 21.77
CA LEU A 38 -17.36 4.84 21.25
C LEU A 38 -16.98 3.43 20.72
N MET A 39 -17.97 2.53 20.59
CA MET A 39 -17.86 1.18 20.02
C MET A 39 -18.14 1.13 18.51
N SER A 40 -18.42 2.24 17.82
CA SER A 40 -18.83 2.28 16.40
C SER A 40 -17.69 2.55 15.41
N GLY A 41 -16.43 2.37 15.80
CA GLY A 41 -15.32 2.31 14.84
C GLY A 41 -15.43 1.06 13.95
N PRO A 42 -14.89 1.08 12.73
CA PRO A 42 -14.92 -0.10 11.87
C PRO A 42 -14.30 -1.30 12.59
N ALA A 43 -15.01 -2.42 12.53
CA ALA A 43 -14.62 -3.65 13.22
C ALA A 43 -13.19 -4.05 12.79
N PHE A 44 -12.37 -4.45 13.76
CA PHE A 44 -11.06 -5.02 13.46
C PHE A 44 -11.23 -6.38 12.80
N ALA A 45 -10.57 -6.60 11.67
CA ALA A 45 -10.52 -7.92 11.04
C ALA A 45 -9.83 -8.97 11.94
N ASN A 46 -8.94 -8.50 12.82
CA ASN A 46 -8.20 -9.30 13.78
C ASN A 46 -8.68 -9.02 15.22
N GLU A 47 -9.28 -10.04 15.85
CA GLU A 47 -9.84 -9.96 17.20
C GLU A 47 -8.78 -9.68 18.28
N VAL A 48 -7.54 -10.18 18.09
CA VAL A 48 -6.43 -9.93 19.03
C VAL A 48 -6.02 -8.47 19.00
N GLU A 49 -5.94 -7.88 17.79
CA GLU A 49 -5.71 -6.45 17.63
C GLU A 49 -6.85 -5.63 18.22
N GLY A 50 -8.08 -6.02 17.96
CA GLY A 50 -9.26 -5.37 18.54
C GLY A 50 -9.24 -5.38 20.08
N SER A 51 -8.93 -6.52 20.69
CA SER A 51 -8.79 -6.64 22.14
C SER A 51 -7.65 -5.80 22.71
N LEU A 52 -6.49 -5.74 22.02
CA LEU A 52 -5.39 -4.87 22.42
C LEU A 52 -5.81 -3.39 22.44
N VAL A 53 -6.44 -2.92 21.36
CA VAL A 53 -6.87 -1.52 21.24
C VAL A 53 -7.94 -1.19 22.29
N ARG A 54 -8.94 -2.07 22.49
CA ARG A 54 -9.94 -1.90 23.54
C ARG A 54 -9.31 -1.88 24.94
N ALA A 55 -8.29 -2.69 25.19
CA ALA A 55 -7.56 -2.67 26.45
C ALA A 55 -6.90 -1.31 26.72
N ILE A 56 -6.19 -0.78 25.72
CA ILE A 56 -5.45 0.48 25.85
C ILE A 56 -6.42 1.68 25.96
N VAL A 57 -7.40 1.76 25.09
CA VAL A 57 -8.39 2.85 25.08
C VAL A 57 -9.32 2.75 26.26
N GLY A 58 -9.80 1.55 26.59
CA GLY A 58 -10.73 1.28 27.67
C GLY A 58 -10.14 1.50 29.07
N LEU A 59 -8.82 1.52 29.22
CA LEU A 59 -8.17 1.78 30.50
C LEU A 59 -8.63 3.12 31.13
N ARG A 60 -8.79 4.16 30.30
CA ARG A 60 -9.29 5.46 30.73
C ARG A 60 -10.82 5.51 30.94
N GLN A 61 -11.55 4.78 30.09
CA GLN A 61 -13.02 4.87 30.03
C GLN A 61 -13.72 3.92 31.00
N HIS A 62 -13.16 2.72 31.17
CA HIS A 62 -13.80 1.60 31.86
C HIS A 62 -12.98 1.06 33.04
N GLY A 63 -11.81 1.63 33.27
CA GLY A 63 -10.90 1.28 34.33
C GLY A 63 -10.08 0.01 34.11
N LEU A 64 -9.14 -0.20 35.03
CA LEU A 64 -8.09 -1.20 34.94
C LEU A 64 -8.62 -2.65 34.86
N LYS A 65 -9.68 -2.99 35.61
CA LYS A 65 -10.21 -4.36 35.64
C LYS A 65 -10.72 -4.81 34.27
N GLN A 66 -11.47 -3.95 33.58
CA GLN A 66 -12.01 -4.26 32.25
C GLN A 66 -10.90 -4.29 31.19
N ALA A 67 -9.96 -3.33 31.23
CA ALA A 67 -8.80 -3.29 30.36
C ALA A 67 -7.93 -4.56 30.47
N MET A 68 -7.71 -5.06 31.71
CA MET A 68 -7.01 -6.33 31.94
C MET A 68 -7.76 -7.51 31.33
N GLY A 69 -9.10 -7.55 31.42
CA GLY A 69 -9.91 -8.60 30.80
C GLY A 69 -9.76 -8.63 29.26
N GLU A 70 -9.65 -7.47 28.60
CA GLU A 70 -9.41 -7.41 27.16
C GLU A 70 -8.03 -7.94 26.79
N ILE A 71 -6.96 -7.54 27.51
CA ILE A 71 -5.62 -8.02 27.22
C ILE A 71 -5.46 -9.51 27.51
N ASP A 72 -6.13 -10.02 28.54
CA ASP A 72 -6.14 -11.45 28.84
C ASP A 72 -6.80 -12.26 27.72
N ARG A 73 -7.89 -11.75 27.12
CA ARG A 73 -8.51 -12.38 25.93
C ARG A 73 -7.55 -12.42 24.73
N ALA A 74 -6.81 -11.34 24.49
CA ALA A 74 -5.81 -11.30 23.42
C ALA A 74 -4.71 -12.36 23.63
N LEU A 75 -4.19 -12.46 24.86
CA LEU A 75 -3.11 -13.38 25.22
C LEU A 75 -3.58 -14.84 25.28
N LEU A 76 -4.84 -15.10 25.67
CA LEU A 76 -5.41 -16.44 25.62
C LEU A 76 -5.48 -16.98 24.19
N ARG A 77 -5.82 -16.11 23.22
CA ARG A 77 -5.85 -16.47 21.79
C ARG A 77 -4.45 -16.63 21.19
N ASN A 78 -3.51 -15.79 21.61
CA ASN A 78 -2.14 -15.79 21.12
C ASN A 78 -1.14 -15.56 22.26
N PRO A 79 -0.70 -16.64 22.91
CA PRO A 79 0.27 -16.56 24.02
C PRO A 79 1.61 -15.93 23.63
N ASN A 80 1.99 -15.99 22.36
CA ASN A 80 3.25 -15.43 21.84
C ASN A 80 3.14 -13.95 21.45
N PHE A 81 2.06 -13.25 21.81
CA PHE A 81 1.89 -11.84 21.51
C PHE A 81 2.69 -10.94 22.45
N ARG A 82 3.94 -10.64 22.09
CA ARG A 82 4.90 -9.90 22.88
C ARG A 82 4.39 -8.53 23.34
N LEU A 83 3.76 -7.75 22.42
CA LEU A 83 3.18 -6.44 22.77
C LEU A 83 2.04 -6.61 23.79
N GLY A 84 1.22 -7.65 23.68
CA GLY A 84 0.18 -7.96 24.65
C GLY A 84 0.73 -8.20 26.06
N HIS A 85 1.82 -8.96 26.18
CA HIS A 85 2.50 -9.18 27.47
C HIS A 85 3.08 -7.89 28.05
N LEU A 86 3.66 -7.02 27.20
CA LEU A 86 4.18 -5.73 27.64
C LEU A 86 3.07 -4.86 28.21
N VAL A 87 1.95 -4.71 27.49
CA VAL A 87 0.79 -3.94 27.94
C VAL A 87 0.19 -4.51 29.22
N LYS A 88 0.11 -5.84 29.35
CA LYS A 88 -0.33 -6.49 30.60
C LYS A 88 0.61 -6.20 31.75
N GLY A 89 1.92 -6.24 31.54
CA GLY A 89 2.92 -5.89 32.55
C GLY A 89 2.73 -4.46 33.09
N ASP A 90 2.54 -3.49 32.18
CA ASP A 90 2.27 -2.10 32.55
C ASP A 90 0.98 -1.96 33.38
N MET A 91 -0.07 -2.67 32.99
CA MET A 91 -1.32 -2.67 33.76
C MET A 91 -1.18 -3.28 35.18
N LEU A 92 -0.36 -4.32 35.34
CA LEU A 92 -0.05 -4.91 36.63
C LEU A 92 0.78 -3.95 37.51
N MET A 93 1.72 -3.21 36.93
CA MET A 93 2.47 -2.17 37.63
C MET A 93 1.54 -1.03 38.11
N ALA A 94 0.63 -0.57 37.22
CA ALA A 94 -0.39 0.42 37.57
C ALA A 94 -1.26 -0.06 38.77
N ARG A 95 -1.69 -1.33 38.75
CA ARG A 95 -2.45 -1.94 39.85
C ARG A 95 -1.68 -1.96 41.16
N ALA A 96 -0.37 -2.11 41.11
CA ALA A 96 0.52 -2.07 42.28
C ALA A 96 0.87 -0.65 42.74
N GLY A 97 0.24 0.41 42.19
CA GLY A 97 0.49 1.81 42.54
C GLY A 97 1.86 2.33 42.08
N LYS A 98 2.55 1.61 41.17
CA LYS A 98 3.84 2.04 40.65
C LYS A 98 3.64 2.96 39.44
N PRO A 99 4.48 4.01 39.29
CA PRO A 99 4.40 4.88 38.11
C PRO A 99 4.63 4.07 36.84
N VAL A 100 3.69 4.17 35.90
CA VAL A 100 3.74 3.50 34.62
C VAL A 100 4.01 4.56 33.55
N ALA A 101 5.16 4.48 32.91
CA ALA A 101 5.31 5.06 31.60
C ALA A 101 4.95 3.94 30.61
N PHE A 102 3.86 4.08 29.89
CA PHE A 102 3.31 3.08 28.98
C PHE A 102 4.43 2.43 28.15
N ALA A 103 4.63 1.12 28.32
CA ALA A 103 5.67 0.32 27.67
C ALA A 103 7.15 0.70 28.00
N SER A 104 7.48 1.15 29.21
CA SER A 104 8.80 1.75 29.41
C SER A 104 9.74 1.14 30.46
N LEU A 105 9.34 0.27 31.36
CA LEU A 105 10.12 0.14 32.60
C LEU A 105 10.81 -1.20 32.88
N ALA A 106 10.50 -2.27 32.19
CA ALA A 106 11.05 -3.59 32.54
C ALA A 106 12.10 -4.14 31.58
N ALA A 107 12.37 -3.47 30.49
CA ALA A 107 13.28 -3.97 29.45
C ALA A 107 14.47 -3.05 29.20
N ALA A 108 15.60 -3.64 28.84
CA ALA A 108 16.80 -2.91 28.46
C ALA A 108 16.51 -1.83 27.39
N PRO A 109 17.14 -0.65 27.45
CA PRO A 109 16.97 0.39 26.45
C PRO A 109 17.23 -0.19 25.05
N GLY A 110 16.25 -0.11 24.15
CA GLY A 110 16.32 -0.64 22.79
C GLY A 110 15.42 -1.83 22.49
N SER A 111 15.06 -2.68 23.47
CA SER A 111 14.17 -3.83 23.23
C SER A 111 12.69 -3.48 23.23
N VAL A 112 12.32 -2.34 23.81
CA VAL A 112 10.92 -1.89 23.98
C VAL A 112 10.47 -0.93 22.88
N ALA A 113 11.36 -0.11 22.35
CA ALA A 113 11.04 0.87 21.33
C ALA A 113 10.28 0.28 20.10
N PRO A 114 10.69 -0.87 19.54
CA PRO A 114 9.94 -1.49 18.45
C PRO A 114 8.52 -1.90 18.82
N LEU A 115 8.27 -2.33 20.06
CA LEU A 115 6.93 -2.68 20.54
C LEU A 115 6.08 -1.43 20.81
N GLN A 116 6.70 -0.33 21.24
CA GLN A 116 6.03 0.98 21.34
C GLN A 116 5.59 1.49 19.97
N ASP A 117 6.43 1.33 18.95
CA ASP A 117 6.06 1.68 17.57
C ASP A 117 4.91 0.80 17.07
N GLU A 118 4.91 -0.49 17.38
CA GLU A 118 3.79 -1.38 17.07
C GLU A 118 2.50 -0.93 17.76
N ALA A 119 2.55 -0.61 19.05
CA ALA A 119 1.38 -0.09 19.78
C ALA A 119 0.87 1.20 19.14
N ARG A 120 1.76 2.13 18.81
CA ARG A 120 1.41 3.43 18.22
C ARG A 120 0.67 3.26 16.88
N VAL A 121 1.17 2.48 15.94
CA VAL A 121 0.51 2.32 14.63
C VAL A 121 -0.81 1.57 14.72
N ARG A 122 -0.93 0.61 15.66
CA ARG A 122 -2.22 -0.10 15.90
C ARG A 122 -3.26 0.82 16.51
N LEU A 123 -2.86 1.71 17.46
CA LEU A 123 -3.74 2.74 18.01
C LEU A 123 -4.12 3.78 16.96
N GLN A 124 -3.18 4.20 16.13
CA GLN A 124 -3.45 5.18 15.08
C GLN A 124 -4.51 4.67 14.09
N ARG A 125 -4.54 3.37 13.78
CA ARG A 125 -5.61 2.76 12.98
C ARG A 125 -7.01 3.02 13.58
N TYR A 126 -7.12 3.00 14.90
CA TYR A 126 -8.38 3.28 15.60
C TYR A 126 -8.77 4.76 15.53
N LEU A 127 -7.79 5.66 15.65
CA LEU A 127 -8.01 7.11 15.63
C LEU A 127 -8.24 7.67 14.21
N ASP A 128 -7.51 7.15 13.24
CA ASP A 128 -7.50 7.57 11.83
C ASP A 128 -8.07 6.49 10.91
N ALA A 129 -9.16 5.84 11.31
CA ALA A 129 -9.82 4.87 10.43
C ALA A 129 -10.24 5.57 9.13
N PRO A 130 -9.89 5.01 7.95
CA PRO A 130 -10.38 5.57 6.69
C PRO A 130 -11.92 5.58 6.73
N ARG A 131 -12.51 6.67 6.27
CA ARG A 131 -13.96 6.70 6.08
C ARG A 131 -14.31 5.64 5.04
N ILE A 132 -15.39 4.91 5.26
CA ILE A 132 -15.80 3.80 4.37
C ILE A 132 -15.99 4.29 2.92
N ASP A 133 -16.37 5.55 2.76
CA ASP A 133 -16.62 6.18 1.45
C ASP A 133 -15.39 6.80 0.80
N ASP A 134 -14.28 6.93 1.54
CA ASP A 134 -13.03 7.46 1.01
C ASP A 134 -12.33 6.40 0.14
N LEU A 135 -11.88 6.83 -1.03
CA LEU A 135 -11.26 5.98 -2.04
C LEU A 135 -9.75 6.19 -2.08
N PRO A 136 -8.95 5.12 -2.24
CA PRO A 136 -7.51 5.26 -2.37
C PRO A 136 -7.15 5.93 -3.70
N ALA A 137 -6.58 7.12 -3.64
CA ALA A 137 -6.22 7.92 -4.82
C ALA A 137 -5.37 7.17 -5.86
N PRO A 138 -4.48 6.21 -5.47
CA PRO A 138 -3.73 5.46 -6.47
C PRO A 138 -4.57 4.49 -7.31
N VAL A 139 -5.79 4.11 -6.91
CA VAL A 139 -6.63 3.14 -7.64
C VAL A 139 -7.69 3.89 -8.43
N LEU A 140 -7.45 4.20 -9.70
CA LEU A 140 -8.38 4.95 -10.54
C LEU A 140 -9.38 4.06 -11.28
N GLN A 141 -8.97 2.84 -11.69
CA GLN A 141 -9.84 1.91 -12.40
C GLN A 141 -9.33 0.49 -12.20
N LEU A 142 -10.21 -0.42 -11.77
CA LEU A 142 -9.95 -1.86 -11.77
C LEU A 142 -10.54 -2.52 -13.02
N ALA A 143 -9.80 -3.45 -13.61
CA ALA A 143 -10.30 -4.27 -14.70
C ALA A 143 -11.36 -5.27 -14.20
N PRO A 144 -12.37 -5.66 -15.02
CA PRO A 144 -13.39 -6.63 -14.61
C PRO A 144 -12.85 -7.95 -14.08
N ARG A 145 -11.69 -8.40 -14.59
CA ARG A 145 -11.01 -9.62 -14.13
C ARG A 145 -10.24 -9.49 -12.82
N GLN A 146 -10.21 -8.30 -12.20
CA GLN A 146 -9.55 -8.00 -10.93
C GLN A 146 -10.62 -7.86 -9.84
N PRO A 147 -11.05 -8.92 -9.15
CA PRO A 147 -12.12 -8.83 -8.16
C PRO A 147 -11.71 -8.04 -6.92
N HIS A 148 -10.40 -7.99 -6.63
CA HIS A 148 -9.84 -7.26 -5.48
C HIS A 148 -8.58 -6.51 -5.87
N VAL A 149 -8.23 -5.51 -5.05
CA VAL A 149 -6.93 -4.82 -5.03
C VAL A 149 -6.46 -4.68 -3.59
N ILE A 150 -5.16 -4.84 -3.41
CA ILE A 150 -4.48 -4.61 -2.13
C ILE A 150 -3.80 -3.24 -2.20
N VAL A 151 -3.99 -2.43 -1.15
CA VAL A 151 -3.35 -1.11 -1.02
C VAL A 151 -2.59 -1.09 0.29
N ILE A 152 -1.29 -0.81 0.25
CA ILE A 152 -0.41 -0.79 1.42
C ILE A 152 0.05 0.63 1.67
N ASP A 153 -0.35 1.17 2.82
CA ASP A 153 0.16 2.43 3.36
C ASP A 153 1.30 2.10 4.33
N THR A 154 2.53 2.35 3.88
CA THR A 154 3.70 1.97 4.65
C THR A 154 3.93 2.88 5.86
N SER A 155 3.49 4.15 5.80
CA SER A 155 3.55 5.08 6.93
C SER A 155 2.66 4.66 8.10
N LYS A 156 1.57 3.96 7.80
CA LYS A 156 0.61 3.44 8.77
C LYS A 156 0.84 1.96 9.12
N SER A 157 1.82 1.29 8.47
CA SER A 157 2.02 -0.16 8.58
C SER A 157 0.71 -0.92 8.38
N ARG A 158 -0.04 -0.54 7.32
CA ARG A 158 -1.39 -1.05 7.07
C ARG A 158 -1.57 -1.53 5.64
N LEU A 159 -2.20 -2.68 5.52
CA LEU A 159 -2.61 -3.30 4.26
C LEU A 159 -4.15 -3.27 4.21
N TYR A 160 -4.71 -2.62 3.21
CA TYR A 160 -6.14 -2.51 2.95
C TYR A 160 -6.52 -3.41 1.78
N VAL A 161 -7.70 -4.03 1.87
CA VAL A 161 -8.31 -4.82 0.80
C VAL A 161 -9.54 -4.08 0.29
N TYR A 162 -9.61 -3.90 -1.01
CA TYR A 162 -10.77 -3.34 -1.70
C TYR A 162 -11.33 -4.35 -2.69
N ALA A 163 -12.65 -4.47 -2.74
CA ALA A 163 -13.36 -5.19 -3.80
C ALA A 163 -13.58 -4.28 -5.00
N ASN A 164 -13.66 -4.88 -6.18
CA ASN A 164 -13.98 -4.21 -7.43
C ASN A 164 -15.49 -4.08 -7.58
N ASP A 165 -15.99 -2.87 -7.53
CA ASP A 165 -17.39 -2.53 -7.78
C ASP A 165 -17.50 -1.75 -9.10
N GLY A 166 -17.64 -2.47 -10.22
CA GLY A 166 -17.72 -1.85 -11.54
C GLY A 166 -16.49 -1.03 -11.96
N GLY A 167 -15.31 -1.36 -11.44
CA GLY A 167 -14.06 -0.64 -11.65
C GLY A 167 -13.69 0.30 -10.51
N ARG A 168 -14.62 0.63 -9.61
CA ARG A 168 -14.42 1.47 -8.43
C ARG A 168 -13.97 0.60 -7.24
N PRO A 169 -12.95 0.99 -6.48
CA PRO A 169 -12.56 0.26 -5.27
C PRO A 169 -13.60 0.49 -4.15
N ARG A 170 -14.08 -0.59 -3.52
CA ARG A 170 -14.96 -0.57 -2.36
C ARG A 170 -14.25 -1.24 -1.19
N TYR A 171 -14.12 -0.53 -0.07
CA TYR A 171 -13.45 -1.04 1.13
C TYR A 171 -14.07 -2.36 1.62
N VAL A 172 -13.21 -3.32 1.97
CA VAL A 172 -13.59 -4.62 2.52
C VAL A 172 -13.05 -4.80 3.94
N THR A 173 -11.73 -4.68 4.10
CA THR A 173 -11.05 -4.92 5.37
C THR A 173 -9.63 -4.37 5.34
N ASP A 174 -8.95 -4.37 6.48
CA ASP A 174 -7.55 -4.01 6.59
C ASP A 174 -6.82 -4.86 7.63
N PHE A 175 -5.50 -4.95 7.52
CA PHE A 175 -4.62 -5.74 8.37
C PHE A 175 -3.37 -4.94 8.75
N TYR A 176 -2.87 -5.16 9.97
CA TYR A 176 -1.55 -4.70 10.36
C TYR A 176 -0.47 -5.45 9.58
N THR A 177 0.61 -4.75 9.20
CA THR A 177 1.73 -5.36 8.49
C THR A 177 3.08 -4.81 8.94
N SER A 178 4.11 -5.66 8.92
CA SER A 178 5.50 -5.29 9.10
C SER A 178 6.20 -5.19 7.74
N LEU A 179 7.13 -4.27 7.61
CA LEU A 179 7.78 -3.86 6.37
C LEU A 179 9.31 -3.91 6.49
N GLY A 180 10.02 -3.53 5.44
CA GLY A 180 11.47 -3.50 5.39
C GLY A 180 12.10 -2.66 6.50
N LYS A 181 13.06 -3.22 7.24
CA LYS A 181 13.69 -2.58 8.42
C LYS A 181 14.45 -1.31 8.09
N ASN A 182 14.89 -1.13 6.84
CA ASN A 182 15.50 0.09 6.35
C ASN A 182 14.50 1.03 5.65
N GLY A 183 13.19 0.81 5.89
CA GLY A 183 12.12 1.63 5.34
C GLY A 183 11.66 1.18 3.95
N VAL A 184 11.34 2.15 3.11
CA VAL A 184 10.74 1.97 1.80
C VAL A 184 11.62 2.51 0.67
N GLU A 185 11.11 2.51 -0.57
CA GLU A 185 11.83 2.91 -1.78
C GLU A 185 13.04 2.01 -2.08
N LYS A 186 12.76 0.71 -2.22
CA LYS A 186 13.77 -0.27 -2.61
C LYS A 186 14.43 0.10 -3.94
N GLN A 187 15.78 0.12 -3.96
CA GLN A 187 16.59 0.45 -5.12
C GLN A 187 17.42 -0.74 -5.62
N ARG A 188 17.95 -1.54 -4.70
CA ARG A 188 18.88 -2.64 -5.02
C ARG A 188 18.65 -3.86 -4.14
N GLU A 189 19.14 -4.99 -4.61
CA GLU A 189 19.15 -6.22 -3.83
C GLU A 189 19.88 -6.02 -2.49
N GLY A 190 19.36 -6.64 -1.42
CA GLY A 190 19.95 -6.60 -0.09
C GLY A 190 19.79 -5.28 0.68
N ASP A 191 19.11 -4.24 0.13
CA ASP A 191 18.93 -2.95 0.83
C ASP A 191 17.92 -3.01 1.99
N GLN A 192 17.20 -4.13 2.13
CA GLN A 192 16.23 -4.41 3.20
C GLN A 192 15.06 -3.41 3.23
N LYS A 193 14.73 -2.86 2.08
CA LYS A 193 13.63 -1.93 1.87
C LYS A 193 12.45 -2.59 1.16
N THR A 194 11.25 -2.13 1.48
CA THR A 194 10.04 -2.47 0.73
C THR A 194 9.91 -1.53 -0.48
N PRO A 195 9.62 -2.03 -1.69
CA PRO A 195 9.47 -1.18 -2.86
C PRO A 195 8.19 -0.33 -2.78
N ILE A 196 8.21 0.82 -3.46
CA ILE A 196 7.04 1.66 -3.72
C ILE A 196 6.65 1.50 -5.19
N GLY A 197 5.37 1.25 -5.46
CA GLY A 197 4.89 1.05 -6.83
C GLY A 197 3.58 0.27 -6.92
N VAL A 198 3.29 -0.20 -8.12
CA VAL A 198 2.12 -1.02 -8.44
C VAL A 198 2.60 -2.37 -8.97
N TYR A 199 2.29 -3.41 -8.22
CA TYR A 199 2.70 -4.79 -8.48
C TYR A 199 1.48 -5.69 -8.63
N LYS A 200 1.71 -6.97 -8.90
CA LYS A 200 0.69 -8.01 -8.83
C LYS A 200 1.22 -9.26 -8.14
N VAL A 201 0.33 -10.02 -7.54
CA VAL A 201 0.64 -11.36 -7.04
C VAL A 201 0.85 -12.30 -8.21
N ILE A 202 2.02 -12.98 -8.27
CA ILE A 202 2.40 -13.86 -9.39
C ILE A 202 2.36 -15.35 -9.05
N ALA A 203 2.30 -15.70 -7.77
CA ALA A 203 2.22 -17.09 -7.33
C ALA A 203 1.58 -17.20 -5.94
N SER A 204 1.12 -18.39 -5.60
CA SER A 204 0.84 -18.81 -4.22
C SER A 204 1.82 -19.93 -3.88
N ARG A 205 2.51 -19.81 -2.76
CA ARG A 205 3.50 -20.78 -2.29
C ARG A 205 3.12 -21.31 -0.92
N GLU A 206 3.01 -22.59 -0.83
CA GLU A 206 2.76 -23.34 0.40
C GLU A 206 3.95 -24.24 0.73
N LYS A 207 3.95 -24.87 1.90
CA LYS A 207 5.01 -25.80 2.35
C LYS A 207 6.41 -25.18 2.30
N LEU A 208 6.49 -23.91 2.72
CA LEU A 208 7.74 -23.18 2.88
C LEU A 208 8.32 -23.43 4.29
N PRO A 209 9.62 -23.11 4.51
CA PRO A 209 10.19 -23.07 5.87
C PRO A 209 9.32 -22.23 6.83
N ASP A 210 9.31 -22.58 8.12
CA ASP A 210 8.50 -21.94 9.17
C ASP A 210 8.68 -20.41 9.23
N PHE A 211 9.81 -19.90 8.79
CA PHE A 211 10.08 -18.48 8.68
C PHE A 211 8.98 -17.68 7.92
N TYR A 212 8.31 -18.33 6.95
CA TYR A 212 7.25 -17.74 6.13
C TYR A 212 5.84 -18.01 6.66
N GLY A 213 5.71 -18.72 7.78
CA GLY A 213 4.43 -19.13 8.36
C GLY A 213 3.62 -20.02 7.42
N PRO A 214 2.31 -19.77 7.23
CA PRO A 214 1.45 -20.65 6.43
C PRO A 214 1.74 -20.66 4.93
N GLY A 215 2.54 -19.70 4.43
CA GLY A 215 2.85 -19.59 3.01
C GLY A 215 3.24 -18.18 2.58
N ALA A 216 3.32 -17.96 1.27
CA ALA A 216 3.70 -16.69 0.69
C ALA A 216 3.02 -16.41 -0.65
N PHE A 217 2.81 -15.12 -0.94
CA PHE A 217 2.37 -14.57 -2.21
C PHE A 217 3.48 -13.68 -2.80
N PRO A 218 4.32 -14.20 -3.70
CA PRO A 218 5.33 -13.42 -4.41
C PRO A 218 4.71 -12.32 -5.28
N LEU A 219 5.40 -11.15 -5.32
CA LEU A 219 5.06 -10.03 -6.19
C LEU A 219 5.98 -9.97 -7.40
N ASP A 220 5.53 -9.35 -8.50
CA ASP A 220 6.29 -9.15 -9.75
C ASP A 220 7.31 -7.99 -9.65
N TYR A 221 7.95 -7.83 -8.47
CA TYR A 221 9.07 -6.91 -8.31
C TYR A 221 10.38 -7.53 -8.84
N PRO A 222 11.23 -6.81 -9.60
CA PRO A 222 10.99 -5.49 -10.19
C PRO A 222 10.08 -5.54 -11.43
N ASN A 223 9.11 -4.61 -11.51
CA ASN A 223 8.27 -4.45 -12.70
C ASN A 223 8.99 -3.66 -13.82
N GLU A 224 8.30 -3.32 -14.92
CA GLU A 224 8.87 -2.58 -16.05
C GLU A 224 9.35 -1.19 -15.63
N TRP A 225 8.60 -0.51 -14.73
CA TRP A 225 8.97 0.82 -14.25
C TRP A 225 10.21 0.78 -13.36
N ASP A 226 10.34 -0.23 -12.53
CA ASP A 226 11.52 -0.44 -11.69
C ASP A 226 12.77 -0.68 -12.56
N ARG A 227 12.64 -1.55 -13.57
CA ARG A 227 13.74 -1.83 -14.51
C ARG A 227 14.15 -0.60 -15.33
N LEU A 228 13.17 0.21 -15.78
CA LEU A 228 13.44 1.48 -16.47
C LEU A 228 14.27 2.44 -15.60
N HIS A 229 14.04 2.41 -14.28
CA HIS A 229 14.77 3.21 -13.27
C HIS A 229 15.98 2.48 -12.69
N LYS A 230 16.42 1.36 -13.31
CA LYS A 230 17.59 0.57 -12.87
C LYS A 230 17.48 0.01 -11.46
N ARG A 231 16.27 -0.14 -10.94
CA ARG A 231 16.03 -0.83 -9.67
C ARG A 231 16.15 -2.33 -9.89
N ASN A 232 16.73 -3.02 -8.93
CA ASN A 232 16.97 -4.46 -9.03
C ASN A 232 16.69 -5.20 -7.71
N GLY A 233 16.94 -6.52 -7.72
CA GLY A 233 16.64 -7.45 -6.64
C GLY A 233 15.44 -8.32 -6.96
N ASN A 234 15.01 -9.09 -5.98
CA ASN A 234 13.89 -10.04 -6.08
C ASN A 234 13.33 -10.36 -4.70
N GLY A 235 12.40 -11.31 -4.60
CA GLY A 235 11.99 -11.89 -3.32
C GLY A 235 11.12 -10.98 -2.46
N ILE A 236 10.36 -10.06 -3.04
CA ILE A 236 9.35 -9.27 -2.31
C ILE A 236 8.06 -10.07 -2.27
N TRP A 237 7.70 -10.54 -1.08
CA TRP A 237 6.55 -11.40 -0.84
C TRP A 237 5.63 -10.84 0.25
N LEU A 238 4.34 -11.16 0.15
CA LEU A 238 3.41 -11.13 1.27
C LEU A 238 3.49 -12.49 1.95
N HIS A 239 3.74 -12.56 3.28
CA HIS A 239 3.83 -13.85 3.99
C HIS A 239 3.48 -13.73 5.48
N GLY A 240 3.34 -14.85 6.15
CA GLY A 240 3.08 -14.93 7.58
C GLY A 240 4.34 -14.76 8.44
N THR A 241 4.21 -15.05 9.73
CA THR A 241 5.28 -15.08 10.72
C THR A 241 5.67 -16.51 11.06
N PRO A 242 6.89 -16.75 11.60
CA PRO A 242 7.22 -18.06 12.22
C PRO A 242 6.17 -18.44 13.26
N SER A 243 5.97 -19.75 13.48
CA SER A 243 4.96 -20.29 14.38
C SER A 243 5.04 -19.75 15.81
N GLU A 244 6.27 -19.49 16.31
CA GLU A 244 6.53 -18.92 17.63
C GLU A 244 6.39 -17.38 17.69
N THR A 245 5.99 -16.74 16.60
CA THR A 245 5.90 -15.28 16.51
C THR A 245 4.49 -14.88 16.09
N TYR A 246 3.77 -14.16 16.94
CA TYR A 246 2.45 -13.66 16.57
C TYR A 246 2.54 -12.49 15.57
N SER A 247 3.33 -11.46 15.90
CA SER A 247 3.52 -10.29 15.05
C SER A 247 4.94 -9.76 15.14
N ARG A 248 5.35 -8.96 14.16
CA ARG A 248 6.63 -8.24 14.14
C ARG A 248 6.38 -6.73 14.32
N PRO A 249 7.33 -5.96 14.84
CA PRO A 249 7.28 -4.49 14.79
C PRO A 249 7.06 -3.94 13.37
N PRO A 250 6.65 -2.67 13.20
CA PRO A 250 6.30 -2.07 11.91
C PRO A 250 7.36 -2.22 10.82
N PHE A 251 8.65 -2.05 11.20
CA PHE A 251 9.80 -2.11 10.31
C PHE A 251 10.80 -3.16 10.81
N ALA A 252 10.55 -4.44 10.49
CA ALA A 252 11.33 -5.56 11.00
C ALA A 252 11.54 -6.70 9.99
N THR A 253 11.47 -6.41 8.68
CA THR A 253 11.69 -7.40 7.62
C THR A 253 12.86 -7.02 6.72
N ASP A 254 13.29 -7.91 5.86
CA ASP A 254 14.31 -7.64 4.85
C ASP A 254 13.73 -7.12 3.52
N GLY A 255 12.50 -6.57 3.58
CA GLY A 255 11.79 -5.96 2.45
C GLY A 255 10.43 -6.59 2.14
N CYS A 256 10.14 -7.79 2.64
CA CYS A 256 8.83 -8.43 2.53
C CYS A 256 7.76 -7.70 3.35
N ILE A 257 6.52 -7.96 3.00
CA ILE A 257 5.32 -7.49 3.70
C ILE A 257 4.81 -8.66 4.56
N VAL A 258 4.92 -8.54 5.89
CA VAL A 258 4.65 -9.63 6.83
C VAL A 258 3.39 -9.34 7.64
N LEU A 259 2.49 -10.31 7.66
CA LEU A 259 1.24 -10.29 8.43
C LEU A 259 1.29 -11.32 9.56
N THR A 260 0.36 -11.26 10.51
CA THR A 260 0.12 -12.40 11.41
C THR A 260 -0.35 -13.62 10.60
N ASN A 261 -0.11 -14.83 11.10
CA ASN A 261 -0.53 -16.05 10.39
C ASN A 261 -2.04 -16.13 10.17
N GLU A 262 -2.82 -15.59 11.11
CA GLU A 262 -4.28 -15.51 10.99
C GLU A 262 -4.68 -14.55 9.86
N ASP A 263 -4.09 -13.35 9.84
CA ASP A 263 -4.39 -12.31 8.85
C ASP A 263 -3.92 -12.72 7.45
N PHE A 264 -2.78 -13.42 7.36
CA PHE A 264 -2.31 -13.98 6.09
C PHE A 264 -3.32 -14.98 5.49
N ARG A 265 -3.89 -15.89 6.30
CA ARG A 265 -4.93 -16.81 5.85
C ARG A 265 -6.21 -16.09 5.42
N LYS A 266 -6.60 -15.03 6.15
CA LYS A 266 -7.75 -14.18 5.78
C LYS A 266 -7.49 -13.45 4.46
N LEU A 267 -6.29 -12.88 4.30
CA LEU A 267 -5.86 -12.19 3.07
C LEU A 267 -5.90 -13.12 1.85
N GLY A 268 -5.53 -14.39 2.03
CA GLY A 268 -5.54 -15.39 0.95
C GLY A 268 -6.91 -15.53 0.25
N LYS A 269 -8.02 -15.22 0.93
CA LYS A 269 -9.37 -15.25 0.34
C LYS A 269 -9.61 -14.16 -0.71
N TYR A 270 -8.77 -13.14 -0.76
CA TYR A 270 -8.86 -11.99 -1.66
C TYR A 270 -7.78 -12.00 -2.73
N ILE A 271 -6.95 -13.07 -2.78
CA ILE A 271 -5.83 -13.19 -3.71
C ILE A 271 -6.22 -14.09 -4.89
N ASP A 272 -6.21 -13.52 -6.08
CA ASP A 272 -6.20 -14.23 -7.35
C ASP A 272 -4.84 -14.08 -8.00
N VAL A 273 -4.11 -15.19 -8.13
CA VAL A 273 -2.77 -15.22 -8.74
C VAL A 273 -2.83 -14.68 -10.18
N ASN A 274 -1.88 -13.82 -10.53
CA ASN A 274 -1.78 -13.08 -11.80
C ASN A 274 -2.89 -12.03 -12.03
N ARG A 275 -3.82 -11.83 -11.09
CA ARG A 275 -4.93 -10.88 -11.23
C ARG A 275 -4.97 -9.81 -10.14
N THR A 276 -4.65 -10.15 -8.88
CA THR A 276 -4.73 -9.20 -7.77
C THR A 276 -3.60 -8.18 -7.84
N PRO A 277 -3.90 -6.89 -8.08
CA PRO A 277 -2.92 -5.81 -7.98
C PRO A 277 -2.56 -5.53 -6.53
N VAL A 278 -1.31 -5.10 -6.31
CA VAL A 278 -0.78 -4.67 -5.01
C VAL A 278 -0.14 -3.29 -5.17
N VAL A 279 -0.79 -2.29 -4.63
CA VAL A 279 -0.33 -0.89 -4.64
C VAL A 279 0.41 -0.64 -3.33
N ILE A 280 1.67 -0.24 -3.38
CA ILE A 280 2.50 0.06 -2.21
C ILE A 280 2.89 1.53 -2.27
N GLY A 281 2.41 2.33 -1.33
CA GLY A 281 2.73 3.75 -1.20
C GLY A 281 3.40 4.07 0.12
N GLN A 282 4.25 5.09 0.15
CA GLN A 282 4.83 5.59 1.40
C GLN A 282 3.72 6.13 2.31
N SER A 283 2.81 6.88 1.73
CA SER A 283 1.54 7.27 2.34
C SER A 283 0.47 7.23 1.26
N ILE A 284 -0.73 6.81 1.60
CA ILE A 284 -1.85 6.75 0.68
C ILE A 284 -2.75 7.97 0.95
N GLU A 285 -2.97 8.74 -0.10
CA GLU A 285 -4.00 9.80 -0.09
C GLU A 285 -5.38 9.15 -0.29
N TRP A 286 -6.34 9.63 0.49
CA TRP A 286 -7.74 9.20 0.41
C TRP A 286 -8.57 10.36 -0.11
N ARG A 287 -9.51 10.09 -1.01
CA ARG A 287 -10.34 11.10 -1.66
C ARG A 287 -11.82 10.76 -1.52
N ASP A 288 -12.63 11.77 -1.39
CA ASP A 288 -14.07 11.60 -1.56
C ASP A 288 -14.41 11.13 -2.98
N GLY A 289 -15.61 10.55 -3.13
CA GLY A 289 -16.04 9.95 -4.38
C GLY A 289 -16.05 10.91 -5.58
N ASN A 290 -16.34 12.21 -5.38
CA ASN A 290 -16.41 13.19 -6.47
C ASN A 290 -15.01 13.58 -6.96
N ALA A 291 -14.08 13.85 -6.05
CA ALA A 291 -12.70 14.16 -6.38
C ALA A 291 -12.01 12.98 -7.06
N TRP A 292 -12.25 11.75 -6.58
CA TRP A 292 -11.77 10.53 -7.21
C TRP A 292 -12.32 10.34 -8.63
N GLN A 293 -13.64 10.53 -8.81
CA GLN A 293 -14.29 10.39 -10.11
C GLN A 293 -13.76 11.41 -11.12
N ALA A 294 -13.58 12.65 -10.71
CA ALA A 294 -13.04 13.73 -11.56
C ALA A 294 -11.63 13.40 -12.08
N GLU A 295 -10.75 12.90 -11.21
CA GLU A 295 -9.39 12.51 -11.61
C GLU A 295 -9.39 11.32 -12.57
N ARG A 296 -10.18 10.29 -12.26
CA ARG A 296 -10.37 9.12 -13.12
C ARG A 296 -10.83 9.54 -14.53
N ASP A 297 -11.88 10.35 -14.61
CA ASP A 297 -12.49 10.74 -15.89
C ASP A 297 -11.55 11.66 -16.69
N ALA A 298 -10.82 12.55 -16.04
CA ALA A 298 -9.81 13.39 -16.69
C ALA A 298 -8.71 12.55 -17.37
N PHE A 299 -8.23 11.50 -16.69
CA PHE A 299 -7.26 10.58 -17.27
C PHE A 299 -7.88 9.73 -18.39
N LEU A 300 -9.05 9.14 -18.18
CA LEU A 300 -9.72 8.31 -19.19
C LEU A 300 -10.05 9.07 -20.47
N ALA A 301 -10.39 10.36 -20.37
CA ALA A 301 -10.56 11.22 -21.54
C ALA A 301 -9.24 11.35 -22.34
N SER A 302 -8.09 11.46 -21.67
CA SER A 302 -6.79 11.51 -22.35
C SER A 302 -6.43 10.18 -23.02
N PHE A 303 -6.69 9.07 -22.35
CA PHE A 303 -6.53 7.73 -22.92
C PHE A 303 -7.46 7.49 -24.12
N GLY A 304 -8.70 7.98 -24.04
CA GLY A 304 -9.66 7.92 -25.15
C GLY A 304 -9.21 8.72 -26.38
N ARG A 305 -8.66 9.93 -26.18
CA ARG A 305 -8.09 10.73 -27.27
C ARG A 305 -6.92 10.03 -27.95
N TRP A 306 -5.97 9.46 -27.18
CA TRP A 306 -4.87 8.67 -27.74
C TRP A 306 -5.38 7.54 -28.65
N ARG A 307 -6.40 6.81 -28.22
CA ARG A 307 -6.99 5.73 -29.03
C ARG A 307 -7.64 6.26 -30.31
N ALA A 308 -8.44 7.31 -30.21
CA ALA A 308 -9.12 7.93 -31.35
C ALA A 308 -8.11 8.50 -32.38
N ASP A 309 -7.04 9.16 -31.91
CA ASP A 309 -6.01 9.69 -32.79
C ASP A 309 -5.21 8.56 -33.48
N TRP A 310 -5.03 7.42 -32.82
CA TRP A 310 -4.45 6.24 -33.44
C TRP A 310 -5.35 5.67 -34.53
N GLU A 311 -6.66 5.53 -34.27
CA GLU A 311 -7.66 5.04 -35.23
C GLU A 311 -7.87 6.01 -36.41
N SER A 312 -7.69 7.31 -36.22
CA SER A 312 -7.79 8.33 -37.27
C SER A 312 -6.67 8.23 -38.31
N ARG A 313 -5.57 7.55 -37.99
CA ARG A 313 -4.32 7.48 -38.77
C ARG A 313 -3.58 8.81 -38.92
N ASP A 314 -4.02 9.87 -38.27
CA ASP A 314 -3.27 11.11 -38.16
C ASP A 314 -2.03 10.90 -37.29
N MET A 315 -0.90 10.62 -37.94
CA MET A 315 0.35 10.30 -37.23
C MET A 315 0.88 11.46 -36.41
N ASN A 316 0.57 12.70 -36.77
CA ASN A 316 1.00 13.86 -35.98
C ASN A 316 0.23 13.92 -34.66
N ARG A 317 -1.10 13.77 -34.69
CA ARG A 317 -1.93 13.68 -33.48
C ARG A 317 -1.55 12.49 -32.63
N TYR A 318 -1.45 11.29 -33.23
CA TYR A 318 -1.10 10.09 -32.50
C TYR A 318 0.26 10.19 -31.80
N LEU A 319 1.29 10.66 -32.51
CA LEU A 319 2.65 10.77 -31.97
C LEU A 319 2.84 11.94 -30.99
N ALA A 320 1.90 12.90 -30.94
CA ALA A 320 1.87 13.95 -29.93
C ALA A 320 1.57 13.44 -28.52
N HIS A 321 0.93 12.27 -28.41
CA HIS A 321 0.70 11.60 -27.14
C HIS A 321 1.96 11.00 -26.49
N TYR A 322 3.08 10.94 -27.21
CA TYR A 322 4.34 10.40 -26.68
C TYR A 322 5.27 11.51 -26.21
N SER A 323 5.75 11.35 -24.97
CA SER A 323 6.68 12.28 -24.33
C SER A 323 7.98 12.40 -25.12
N PRO A 324 8.65 13.57 -25.15
CA PRO A 324 10.03 13.68 -25.61
C PRO A 324 11.00 12.72 -24.91
N GLN A 325 10.68 12.33 -23.67
CA GLN A 325 11.46 11.39 -22.84
C GLN A 325 11.05 9.92 -23.03
N PHE A 326 10.17 9.64 -24.00
CA PHE A 326 9.65 8.28 -24.22
C PHE A 326 10.78 7.28 -24.48
N ARG A 327 10.67 6.12 -23.83
CA ARG A 327 11.52 4.94 -24.09
C ARG A 327 10.66 3.68 -24.07
N SER A 328 10.89 2.78 -24.99
CA SER A 328 10.49 1.37 -24.89
C SER A 328 11.73 0.54 -24.55
N GLU A 329 11.58 -0.77 -24.34
CA GLU A 329 12.70 -1.66 -23.98
C GLU A 329 13.92 -1.53 -24.91
N SER A 330 13.70 -1.30 -26.19
CA SER A 330 14.76 -1.30 -27.22
C SER A 330 14.80 -0.04 -28.07
N ARG A 331 13.93 0.97 -27.83
CA ARG A 331 13.76 2.12 -28.72
C ARG A 331 13.60 3.42 -27.95
N ASP A 332 14.26 4.45 -28.48
CA ASP A 332 13.98 5.84 -28.15
C ASP A 332 12.78 6.39 -28.93
N LEU A 333 12.38 7.63 -28.65
CA LEU A 333 11.26 8.27 -29.32
C LEU A 333 11.46 8.39 -30.85
N ALA A 334 12.70 8.68 -31.32
CA ALA A 334 12.94 8.90 -32.72
C ALA A 334 12.73 7.62 -33.55
N SER A 335 13.36 6.54 -33.13
CA SER A 335 13.21 5.21 -33.75
C SER A 335 11.77 4.67 -33.62
N TRP A 336 11.08 4.94 -32.48
CA TRP A 336 9.69 4.62 -32.30
C TRP A 336 8.79 5.35 -33.29
N LYS A 337 8.94 6.67 -33.44
CA LYS A 337 8.20 7.50 -34.41
C LYS A 337 8.41 7.04 -35.83
N ALA A 338 9.66 6.78 -36.24
CA ALA A 338 9.98 6.31 -37.56
C ALA A 338 9.30 4.97 -37.90
N GLN A 339 9.35 4.01 -36.94
CA GLN A 339 8.67 2.74 -37.13
C GLN A 339 7.14 2.90 -37.19
N LYS A 340 6.53 3.70 -36.30
CA LYS A 340 5.07 3.89 -36.30
C LYS A 340 4.60 4.55 -37.60
N ARG A 341 5.30 5.53 -38.13
CA ARG A 341 5.01 6.11 -39.46
C ARG A 341 5.05 5.05 -40.56
N LYS A 342 6.15 4.31 -40.68
CA LYS A 342 6.30 3.25 -41.69
C LYS A 342 5.18 2.20 -41.62
N VAL A 343 4.81 1.76 -40.40
CA VAL A 343 3.73 0.78 -40.24
C VAL A 343 2.37 1.38 -40.60
N ASN A 344 2.13 2.64 -40.25
CA ASN A 344 0.85 3.30 -40.46
C ASN A 344 0.59 3.66 -41.94
N ASP A 345 1.64 3.99 -42.70
CA ASP A 345 1.53 4.34 -44.13
C ASP A 345 0.91 3.19 -44.96
N ALA A 346 1.14 1.94 -44.53
CA ALA A 346 0.55 0.74 -45.16
C ALA A 346 -0.88 0.44 -44.73
N LYS A 347 -1.49 1.27 -43.87
CA LYS A 347 -2.85 1.02 -43.32
C LYS A 347 -3.90 1.84 -44.06
N GLN A 348 -5.02 1.19 -44.41
CA GLN A 348 -6.20 1.86 -44.96
C GLN A 348 -7.17 2.24 -43.84
N TRP A 349 -7.23 1.43 -42.79
CA TRP A 349 -8.00 1.67 -41.60
C TRP A 349 -7.36 0.98 -40.39
N ILE A 350 -7.63 1.50 -39.20
CA ILE A 350 -7.19 0.95 -37.93
C ILE A 350 -8.39 0.95 -36.97
N LYS A 351 -8.55 -0.15 -36.23
CA LYS A 351 -9.47 -0.25 -35.07
C LYS A 351 -8.73 -0.81 -33.88
N VAL A 352 -8.92 -0.19 -32.72
CA VAL A 352 -8.25 -0.55 -31.47
C VAL A 352 -9.30 -0.83 -30.40
N GLY A 353 -9.62 -2.10 -30.21
CA GLY A 353 -10.42 -2.54 -29.08
C GLY A 353 -9.61 -2.52 -27.79
N VAL A 354 -10.22 -2.06 -26.71
CA VAL A 354 -9.63 -2.05 -25.37
C VAL A 354 -10.54 -2.85 -24.44
N LYS A 355 -9.96 -3.88 -23.79
CA LYS A 355 -10.62 -4.69 -22.78
C LYS A 355 -9.76 -4.76 -21.52
N ASP A 356 -10.36 -5.15 -20.41
CA ASP A 356 -9.67 -5.34 -19.14
C ASP A 356 -8.77 -4.18 -18.73
N LEU A 357 -9.27 -2.95 -18.90
CA LEU A 357 -8.57 -1.72 -18.57
C LEU A 357 -8.43 -1.56 -17.06
N SER A 358 -7.20 -1.46 -16.58
CA SER A 358 -6.88 -1.03 -15.22
C SER A 358 -5.97 0.20 -15.25
N VAL A 359 -6.21 1.13 -14.31
CA VAL A 359 -5.54 2.42 -14.24
C VAL A 359 -5.15 2.71 -12.81
N PHE A 360 -3.85 2.96 -12.58
CA PHE A 360 -3.29 3.26 -11.27
C PHE A 360 -2.45 4.53 -11.34
N SER A 361 -2.71 5.51 -10.45
CA SER A 361 -1.73 6.55 -10.18
C SER A 361 -0.53 5.91 -9.49
N TYR A 362 0.68 6.11 -10.02
CA TYR A 362 1.85 5.34 -9.61
C TYR A 362 2.49 5.94 -8.35
N PRO A 363 2.45 5.25 -7.20
CA PRO A 363 3.05 5.75 -5.98
C PRO A 363 4.56 5.97 -6.13
N GLY A 364 5.08 7.02 -5.46
CA GLY A 364 6.51 7.35 -5.51
C GLY A 364 6.97 8.00 -6.83
N SER A 365 6.05 8.24 -7.78
CA SER A 365 6.33 8.98 -9.01
C SER A 365 5.23 10.00 -9.23
N ALA A 366 5.50 11.25 -8.84
CA ALA A 366 4.52 12.33 -8.94
C ALA A 366 3.99 12.44 -10.37
N HIS A 367 2.66 12.53 -10.49
CA HIS A 367 1.98 12.71 -11.78
C HIS A 367 2.24 11.60 -12.83
N THR A 368 2.48 10.37 -12.37
CA THR A 368 2.61 9.21 -13.26
C THR A 368 1.42 8.28 -13.10
N VAL A 369 0.87 7.79 -14.19
CA VAL A 369 -0.22 6.80 -14.24
C VAL A 369 0.24 5.56 -14.99
N MET A 370 0.03 4.39 -14.39
CA MET A 370 0.20 3.10 -15.03
C MET A 370 -1.14 2.60 -15.57
N VAL A 371 -1.16 2.26 -16.83
CA VAL A 371 -2.34 1.68 -17.51
C VAL A 371 -2.00 0.30 -18.00
N THR A 372 -2.85 -0.69 -17.74
CA THR A 372 -2.73 -2.03 -18.32
C THR A 372 -4.07 -2.41 -18.97
N PHE A 373 -4.02 -2.91 -20.20
CA PHE A 373 -5.21 -3.29 -20.93
C PHE A 373 -4.92 -4.38 -21.98
N GLU A 374 -5.92 -5.19 -22.29
CA GLU A 374 -5.90 -6.04 -23.46
C GLU A 374 -6.23 -5.20 -24.70
N GLN A 375 -5.32 -5.16 -25.67
CA GLN A 375 -5.49 -4.49 -26.95
C GLN A 375 -5.92 -5.52 -28.00
N ASP A 376 -7.06 -5.32 -28.63
CA ASP A 376 -7.49 -6.02 -29.86
C ASP A 376 -7.27 -5.07 -31.03
N TYR A 377 -6.10 -5.20 -31.70
CA TYR A 377 -5.75 -4.37 -32.84
C TYR A 377 -6.19 -5.03 -34.14
N ARG A 378 -6.87 -4.28 -35.00
CA ARG A 378 -7.30 -4.71 -36.32
C ARG A 378 -7.03 -3.63 -37.37
N SER A 379 -6.59 -4.04 -38.54
CA SER A 379 -6.39 -3.18 -39.73
C SER A 379 -6.64 -4.00 -40.98
N ASN A 380 -6.55 -3.35 -42.15
CA ASN A 380 -6.67 -4.03 -43.44
C ASN A 380 -5.69 -5.20 -43.65
N ASN A 381 -4.55 -5.23 -43.00
CA ASN A 381 -3.49 -6.21 -43.21
C ASN A 381 -2.87 -6.83 -41.97
N LEU A 382 -3.43 -6.54 -40.79
CA LEU A 382 -2.94 -7.12 -39.50
C LEU A 382 -4.08 -7.18 -38.49
N SER A 383 -4.15 -8.29 -37.78
CA SER A 383 -4.98 -8.45 -36.58
C SER A 383 -4.12 -9.12 -35.51
N ASN A 384 -4.04 -8.53 -34.31
CA ASN A 384 -3.38 -9.14 -33.18
C ASN A 384 -4.04 -8.74 -31.86
N ARG A 385 -3.81 -9.57 -30.84
CA ARG A 385 -4.25 -9.30 -29.47
C ARG A 385 -3.07 -9.46 -28.52
N VAL A 386 -2.84 -8.45 -27.69
CA VAL A 386 -1.74 -8.41 -26.72
C VAL A 386 -2.17 -7.68 -25.46
N VAL A 387 -1.56 -7.97 -24.33
CA VAL A 387 -1.71 -7.13 -23.13
C VAL A 387 -0.61 -6.09 -23.13
N LYS A 388 -1.03 -4.82 -23.12
CA LYS A 388 -0.14 -3.68 -23.04
C LYS A 388 -0.12 -3.05 -21.67
N ARG A 389 1.06 -2.56 -21.30
CA ARG A 389 1.24 -1.66 -20.16
C ARG A 389 1.86 -0.37 -20.67
N GLN A 390 1.27 0.75 -20.27
CA GLN A 390 1.77 2.10 -20.58
C GLN A 390 1.96 2.85 -19.28
N PHE A 391 3.01 3.67 -19.23
CA PHE A 391 3.22 4.67 -18.20
C PHE A 391 3.06 6.04 -18.82
N TRP A 392 2.19 6.83 -18.22
CA TRP A 392 1.86 8.18 -18.67
C TRP A 392 2.34 9.18 -17.62
N ALA A 393 3.07 10.21 -18.03
CA ALA A 393 3.45 11.31 -17.17
C ALA A 393 2.63 12.57 -17.53
N ARG A 394 2.32 13.39 -16.54
CA ARG A 394 1.68 14.67 -16.75
C ARG A 394 2.72 15.73 -17.04
N GLU A 395 2.75 16.24 -18.26
CA GLU A 395 3.62 17.30 -18.74
C GLU A 395 2.79 18.58 -18.95
N GLY A 396 2.90 19.52 -18.01
CA GLY A 396 2.04 20.69 -17.96
C GLY A 396 0.57 20.30 -17.70
N ARG A 397 -0.30 20.53 -18.69
CA ARG A 397 -1.73 20.15 -18.61
C ARG A 397 -2.07 18.86 -19.34
N GLU A 398 -1.10 18.23 -20.01
CA GLU A 398 -1.32 17.06 -20.86
C GLU A 398 -0.71 15.80 -20.28
N TRP A 399 -1.38 14.66 -20.52
CA TRP A 399 -0.84 13.35 -20.25
C TRP A 399 -0.10 12.82 -21.46
N ARG A 400 1.16 12.36 -21.29
CA ARG A 400 1.97 11.78 -22.36
C ARG A 400 2.57 10.46 -21.97
N ILE A 401 2.66 9.54 -22.92
CA ILE A 401 3.24 8.21 -22.73
C ILE A 401 4.76 8.36 -22.62
N VAL A 402 5.32 7.93 -21.50
CA VAL A 402 6.78 7.92 -21.24
C VAL A 402 7.38 6.53 -21.42
N HIS A 403 6.56 5.48 -21.31
CA HIS A 403 6.99 4.10 -21.53
C HIS A 403 5.82 3.23 -22.01
N GLU A 404 6.11 2.27 -22.89
CA GLU A 404 5.13 1.27 -23.36
C GLU A 404 5.83 -0.08 -23.53
N ALA A 405 5.18 -1.14 -23.00
CA ALA A 405 5.62 -2.53 -23.10
C ALA A 405 4.45 -3.46 -23.44
N VAL A 406 4.76 -4.58 -24.07
CA VAL A 406 3.86 -5.75 -24.16
C VAL A 406 4.20 -6.67 -22.99
N VAL A 407 3.20 -7.01 -22.17
CA VAL A 407 3.42 -7.76 -20.91
C VAL A 407 2.85 -9.19 -20.94
N SER A 408 2.13 -9.55 -22.00
CA SER A 408 1.71 -10.92 -22.34
C SER A 408 1.04 -10.97 -23.72
#